data_40669394962c255a392342b22e1c9bbb
#
_entry.id   40669394962c255a392342b22e1c9bbb
#
_cell.length_a   1.000
_cell.length_b   1.000
_cell.length_c   1.000
_cell.angle_alpha   90.00
_cell.angle_beta   90.00
_cell.angle_gamma   90.00
#
_symmetry.space_group_name_H-M   'P 1'
#
loop_
_entity.id
_entity.type
_entity.pdbx_description
1 polymer ?
#
loop_
_entity_poly.entity_id
_entity_poly.type
_entity_poly.pdbx_seq_one_letter_code
_entity_poly.pdbx_strand_id
1 'polypeptide(L)'
;MNSLKKAKNLGPIYMIASSFFFALMAVFIRYTKDLPTFEQVVFRNFVISILMFLLIVKEKRTHEMKVKDGKKEIFFRSLFGFIGMVCNFYAVKYLNIADSSAIGKLSPFFVMIFAALLLGEKLEKHSIVAIILSILGMLLVVKPKFDGSMVPSLVAVAGAVSAGLAMAMLSAVGKKVRGEVIILYFGIFSTLACFPFLVGNFVIPNGTEILNLLMIGVSAGFGQFFLTLAYKSGKASEIAIYNFSQIIFSIFIGYFLFSEKTDLISLTGMAIIILSAYYNYKRSIVYD
;
A
#
# COMPACT_ATOMS: atom_id res chain seq x y z
N MET A 1 33.02 -7.75 4.33
CA MET A 1 32.74 -6.31 4.52
C MET A 1 32.29 -5.60 3.23
N ASN A 2 32.83 -5.89 2.04
CA ASN A 2 32.41 -5.25 0.77
C ASN A 2 31.01 -5.68 0.28
N SER A 3 30.58 -6.91 0.48
CA SER A 3 29.25 -7.41 0.06
C SER A 3 28.10 -6.78 0.87
N LEU A 4 28.29 -6.56 2.16
CA LEU A 4 27.30 -5.90 3.03
C LEU A 4 27.17 -4.40 2.72
N LYS A 5 28.28 -3.71 2.39
CA LYS A 5 28.25 -2.32 1.91
C LYS A 5 27.56 -2.19 0.56
N LYS A 6 27.76 -3.14 -0.36
CA LYS A 6 27.12 -3.18 -1.68
C LYS A 6 25.60 -3.46 -1.57
N ALA A 7 25.18 -4.34 -0.65
CA ALA A 7 23.78 -4.60 -0.37
C ALA A 7 23.07 -3.37 0.27
N LYS A 8 23.76 -2.61 1.11
CA LYS A 8 23.22 -1.41 1.75
C LYS A 8 22.85 -0.30 0.76
N ASN A 9 23.56 -0.23 -0.38
CA ASN A 9 23.30 0.76 -1.43
C ASN A 9 22.14 0.38 -2.37
N LEU A 10 21.61 -0.86 -2.33
CA LEU A 10 20.53 -1.31 -3.21
C LEU A 10 19.13 -1.10 -2.63
N GLY A 11 19.01 -0.86 -1.33
CA GLY A 11 17.72 -0.65 -0.66
C GLY A 11 16.85 0.43 -1.31
N PRO A 12 17.37 1.64 -1.55
CA PRO A 12 16.66 2.69 -2.28
C PRO A 12 16.20 2.26 -3.67
N ILE A 13 17.05 1.57 -4.42
CA ILE A 13 16.75 1.10 -5.78
C ILE A 13 15.61 0.08 -5.75
N TYR A 14 15.66 -0.88 -4.83
CA TYR A 14 14.57 -1.84 -4.66
C TYR A 14 13.26 -1.18 -4.25
N MET A 15 13.28 -0.15 -3.40
CA MET A 15 12.08 0.58 -3.01
C MET A 15 11.49 1.38 -4.18
N ILE A 16 12.33 2.01 -5.01
CA ILE A 16 11.91 2.70 -6.24
C ILE A 16 11.29 1.69 -7.22
N ALA A 17 11.92 0.53 -7.41
CA ALA A 17 11.36 -0.54 -8.25
C ALA A 17 10.00 -1.04 -7.71
N SER A 18 9.88 -1.25 -6.40
CA SER A 18 8.61 -1.57 -5.76
C SER A 18 7.53 -0.53 -6.05
N SER A 19 7.87 0.75 -5.89
CA SER A 19 6.97 1.88 -6.15
C SER A 19 6.51 1.93 -7.61
N PHE A 20 7.40 1.63 -8.56
CA PHE A 20 7.07 1.52 -9.97
C PHE A 20 6.05 0.41 -10.23
N PHE A 21 6.27 -0.79 -9.68
CA PHE A 21 5.33 -1.90 -9.88
C PHE A 21 3.97 -1.66 -9.22
N PHE A 22 3.91 -0.98 -8.08
CA PHE A 22 2.64 -0.58 -7.48
C PHE A 22 1.93 0.51 -8.29
N ALA A 23 2.66 1.43 -8.92
CA ALA A 23 2.07 2.38 -9.86
C ALA A 23 1.57 1.68 -11.13
N LEU A 24 2.33 0.71 -11.64
CA LEU A 24 1.93 -0.13 -12.78
C LEU A 24 0.67 -0.97 -12.46
N MET A 25 0.55 -1.50 -11.24
CA MET A 25 -0.68 -2.16 -10.79
C MET A 25 -1.90 -1.26 -10.93
N ALA A 26 -1.78 0.04 -10.63
CA ALA A 26 -2.88 1.00 -10.78
C ALA A 26 -3.33 1.15 -12.24
N VAL A 27 -2.43 0.99 -13.21
CA VAL A 27 -2.78 0.96 -14.65
C VAL A 27 -3.75 -0.17 -14.95
N PHE A 28 -3.43 -1.38 -14.51
CA PHE A 28 -4.27 -2.56 -14.78
C PHE A 28 -5.59 -2.51 -14.02
N ILE A 29 -5.62 -1.94 -12.81
CA ILE A 29 -6.88 -1.64 -12.09
C ILE A 29 -7.75 -0.70 -12.92
N ARG A 30 -7.16 0.33 -13.54
CA ARG A 30 -7.87 1.30 -14.37
C ARG A 30 -8.39 0.68 -15.69
N TYR A 31 -7.61 -0.20 -16.32
CA TYR A 31 -8.05 -0.91 -17.52
C TYR A 31 -9.18 -1.90 -17.26
N THR A 32 -9.36 -2.33 -16.03
CA THR A 32 -10.46 -3.21 -15.61
C THR A 32 -11.50 -2.47 -14.75
N LYS A 33 -11.63 -1.13 -14.93
CA LYS A 33 -12.52 -0.29 -14.10
C LYS A 33 -13.98 -0.70 -14.13
N ASP A 34 -14.43 -1.29 -15.23
CA ASP A 34 -15.81 -1.71 -15.45
C ASP A 34 -16.15 -3.03 -14.72
N LEU A 35 -15.15 -3.81 -14.33
CA LEU A 35 -15.31 -5.00 -13.50
C LEU A 35 -15.54 -4.62 -12.02
N PRO A 36 -16.26 -5.43 -11.24
CA PRO A 36 -16.44 -5.22 -9.81
C PRO A 36 -15.09 -5.09 -9.06
N THR A 37 -15.01 -4.16 -8.12
CA THR A 37 -13.76 -3.94 -7.34
C THR A 37 -13.37 -5.20 -6.57
N PHE A 38 -14.34 -5.93 -6.02
CA PHE A 38 -14.09 -7.17 -5.28
C PHE A 38 -13.50 -8.26 -6.16
N GLU A 39 -13.85 -8.30 -7.43
CA GLU A 39 -13.30 -9.23 -8.41
C GLU A 39 -11.81 -8.95 -8.67
N GLN A 40 -11.45 -7.69 -8.91
CA GLN A 40 -10.04 -7.28 -9.05
C GLN A 40 -9.22 -7.64 -7.79
N VAL A 41 -9.81 -7.44 -6.60
CA VAL A 41 -9.17 -7.77 -5.32
C VAL A 41 -8.95 -9.28 -5.18
N VAL A 42 -9.91 -10.11 -5.60
CA VAL A 42 -9.78 -11.58 -5.60
C VAL A 42 -8.63 -12.02 -6.48
N PHE A 43 -8.59 -11.58 -7.74
CA PHE A 43 -7.53 -11.97 -8.68
C PHE A 43 -6.15 -11.56 -8.14
N ARG A 44 -6.01 -10.33 -7.64
CA ARG A 44 -4.76 -9.88 -7.02
C ARG A 44 -4.31 -10.77 -5.87
N ASN A 45 -5.23 -11.04 -4.94
CA ASN A 45 -4.89 -11.81 -3.74
C ASN A 45 -4.68 -13.29 -4.03
N PHE A 46 -5.40 -13.86 -4.98
CA PHE A 46 -5.22 -15.22 -5.45
C PHE A 46 -3.79 -15.43 -5.98
N VAL A 47 -3.32 -14.58 -6.88
CA VAL A 47 -1.96 -14.65 -7.43
C VAL A 47 -0.92 -14.54 -6.32
N ILE A 48 -1.05 -13.55 -5.41
CA ILE A 48 -0.08 -13.37 -4.32
C ILE A 48 -0.12 -14.55 -3.34
N SER A 49 -1.31 -15.08 -3.02
CA SER A 49 -1.43 -16.23 -2.12
C SER A 49 -0.76 -17.47 -2.68
N ILE A 50 -0.92 -17.73 -3.99
CA ILE A 50 -0.22 -18.82 -4.66
C ILE A 50 1.29 -18.61 -4.57
N LEU A 51 1.78 -17.43 -4.89
CA LEU A 51 3.22 -17.12 -4.84
C LEU A 51 3.79 -17.31 -3.43
N MET A 52 3.10 -16.84 -2.39
CA MET A 52 3.54 -17.00 -1.00
C MET A 52 3.48 -18.46 -0.55
N PHE A 53 2.43 -19.18 -0.91
CA PHE A 53 2.32 -20.61 -0.63
C PHE A 53 3.45 -21.41 -1.26
N LEU A 54 3.71 -21.20 -2.56
CA LEU A 54 4.80 -21.86 -3.27
C LEU A 54 6.17 -21.54 -2.66
N LEU A 55 6.38 -20.30 -2.22
CA LEU A 55 7.61 -19.90 -1.53
C LEU A 55 7.81 -20.66 -0.22
N ILE A 56 6.76 -20.74 0.62
CA ILE A 56 6.78 -21.46 1.90
C ILE A 56 7.05 -22.95 1.68
N VAL A 57 6.41 -23.57 0.68
CA VAL A 57 6.61 -24.98 0.33
C VAL A 57 8.03 -25.24 -0.16
N LYS A 58 8.54 -24.37 -1.07
CA LYS A 58 9.92 -24.47 -1.60
C LYS A 58 10.96 -24.39 -0.48
N GLU A 59 10.73 -23.56 0.53
CA GLU A 59 11.61 -23.43 1.68
C GLU A 59 11.41 -24.55 2.74
N LYS A 60 10.51 -25.52 2.48
CA LYS A 60 10.16 -26.62 3.40
C LYS A 60 9.67 -26.16 4.78
N ARG A 61 8.92 -25.02 4.82
CA ARG A 61 8.48 -24.34 6.06
C ARG A 61 6.97 -24.39 6.29
N THR A 62 6.31 -25.40 5.78
CA THR A 62 4.85 -25.55 5.92
C THR A 62 4.38 -25.60 7.38
N HIS A 63 5.25 -26.04 8.31
CA HIS A 63 4.94 -26.04 9.75
C HIS A 63 4.74 -24.62 10.33
N GLU A 64 5.37 -23.59 9.74
CA GLU A 64 5.23 -22.18 10.16
C GLU A 64 3.86 -21.58 9.80
N MET A 65 3.11 -22.23 8.91
CA MET A 65 1.73 -21.83 8.59
C MET A 65 0.77 -22.00 9.78
N LYS A 66 1.13 -22.86 10.76
CA LYS A 66 0.35 -23.01 12.00
C LYS A 66 0.74 -21.91 13.00
N VAL A 67 0.11 -20.75 12.85
CA VAL A 67 0.33 -19.63 13.76
C VAL A 67 -0.20 -19.98 15.15
N LYS A 68 0.66 -19.91 16.16
CA LYS A 68 0.31 -20.13 17.58
C LYS A 68 0.00 -18.79 18.27
N ASP A 69 0.89 -17.81 18.13
CA ASP A 69 0.83 -16.51 18.79
C ASP A 69 0.51 -15.39 17.78
N GLY A 70 -0.15 -14.33 18.22
CA GLY A 70 -0.44 -13.19 17.38
C GLY A 70 -1.66 -13.37 16.44
N LYS A 71 -2.54 -14.33 16.70
CA LYS A 71 -3.71 -14.60 15.85
C LYS A 71 -4.66 -13.42 15.76
N LYS A 72 -4.90 -12.72 16.88
CA LYS A 72 -5.78 -11.54 16.92
C LYS A 72 -5.21 -10.41 16.07
N GLU A 73 -3.93 -10.15 16.21
CA GLU A 73 -3.23 -9.11 15.47
C GLU A 73 -3.21 -9.41 13.96
N ILE A 74 -3.00 -10.67 13.57
CA ILE A 74 -3.06 -11.11 12.17
C ILE A 74 -4.49 -10.96 11.61
N PHE A 75 -5.51 -11.30 12.40
CA PHE A 75 -6.91 -11.12 12.01
C PHE A 75 -7.21 -9.64 11.75
N PHE A 76 -6.92 -8.75 12.71
CA PHE A 76 -7.13 -7.31 12.55
C PHE A 76 -6.27 -6.72 11.44
N ARG A 77 -5.00 -7.18 11.31
CA ARG A 77 -4.14 -6.83 10.16
C ARG A 77 -4.81 -7.20 8.83
N SER A 78 -5.41 -8.38 8.75
CA SER A 78 -6.08 -8.84 7.52
C SER A 78 -7.37 -8.08 7.27
N LEU A 79 -8.18 -7.85 8.29
CA LEU A 79 -9.44 -7.12 8.19
C LEU A 79 -9.21 -5.66 7.72
N PHE A 80 -8.39 -4.91 8.44
CA PHE A 80 -8.12 -3.51 8.09
C PHE A 80 -7.33 -3.39 6.78
N GLY A 81 -6.42 -4.35 6.50
CA GLY A 81 -5.72 -4.43 5.22
C GLY A 81 -6.66 -4.69 4.05
N PHE A 82 -7.67 -5.53 4.23
CA PHE A 82 -8.72 -5.79 3.24
C PHE A 82 -9.55 -4.52 2.96
N ILE A 83 -10.06 -3.86 4.01
CA ILE A 83 -10.80 -2.61 3.88
C ILE A 83 -9.94 -1.56 3.15
N GLY A 84 -8.70 -1.37 3.60
CA GLY A 84 -7.76 -0.43 2.97
C GLY A 84 -7.51 -0.72 1.49
N MET A 85 -7.41 -2.01 1.13
CA MET A 85 -7.19 -2.43 -0.25
C MET A 85 -8.44 -2.18 -1.12
N VAL A 86 -9.62 -2.57 -0.68
CA VAL A 86 -10.88 -2.34 -1.42
C VAL A 86 -11.07 -0.84 -1.65
N CYS A 87 -10.87 -0.01 -0.62
CA CYS A 87 -10.94 1.44 -0.73
C CYS A 87 -9.92 2.00 -1.73
N ASN A 88 -8.69 1.49 -1.72
CA ASN A 88 -7.65 1.92 -2.65
C ASN A 88 -7.99 1.54 -4.10
N PHE A 89 -8.46 0.32 -4.35
CA PHE A 89 -8.88 -0.12 -5.68
C PHE A 89 -10.05 0.72 -6.20
N TYR A 90 -11.03 1.00 -5.33
CA TYR A 90 -12.12 1.90 -5.67
C TYR A 90 -11.60 3.31 -6.01
N ALA A 91 -10.70 3.86 -5.19
CA ALA A 91 -10.14 5.19 -5.42
C ALA A 91 -9.39 5.28 -6.77
N VAL A 92 -8.57 4.27 -7.11
CA VAL A 92 -7.84 4.21 -8.39
C VAL A 92 -8.79 4.19 -9.60
N LYS A 93 -10.00 3.64 -9.46
CA LYS A 93 -10.99 3.63 -10.54
C LYS A 93 -11.57 5.01 -10.83
N TYR A 94 -11.79 5.83 -9.81
CA TYR A 94 -12.59 7.05 -9.90
C TYR A 94 -11.80 8.35 -9.70
N LEU A 95 -10.60 8.29 -9.12
CA LEU A 95 -9.68 9.42 -9.01
C LEU A 95 -8.58 9.36 -10.07
N ASN A 96 -7.89 10.46 -10.31
CA ASN A 96 -6.61 10.43 -11.00
C ASN A 96 -5.65 9.50 -10.26
N ILE A 97 -4.85 8.73 -11.00
CA ILE A 97 -3.91 7.76 -10.41
C ILE A 97 -2.92 8.47 -9.47
N ALA A 98 -2.49 9.69 -9.82
CA ALA A 98 -1.62 10.51 -8.99
C ALA A 98 -2.28 10.90 -7.66
N ASP A 99 -3.54 11.39 -7.70
CA ASP A 99 -4.29 11.81 -6.50
C ASP A 99 -4.55 10.60 -5.58
N SER A 100 -5.00 9.48 -6.13
CA SER A 100 -5.20 8.24 -5.39
C SER A 100 -3.91 7.76 -4.73
N SER A 101 -2.78 7.81 -5.45
CA SER A 101 -1.47 7.42 -4.92
C SER A 101 -1.02 8.37 -3.79
N ALA A 102 -1.21 9.68 -3.94
CA ALA A 102 -0.84 10.66 -2.94
C ALA A 102 -1.63 10.48 -1.64
N ILE A 103 -2.95 10.29 -1.74
CA ILE A 103 -3.81 10.02 -0.58
C ILE A 103 -3.40 8.71 0.09
N GLY A 104 -3.13 7.66 -0.68
CA GLY A 104 -2.66 6.37 -0.16
C GLY A 104 -1.33 6.48 0.63
N LYS A 105 -0.45 7.43 0.24
CA LYS A 105 0.81 7.70 0.94
C LYS A 105 0.65 8.45 2.27
N LEU A 106 -0.56 8.72 2.71
CA LEU A 106 -0.83 9.15 4.08
C LEU A 106 -0.81 7.99 5.08
N SER A 107 -0.94 6.74 4.62
CA SER A 107 -0.95 5.59 5.52
C SER A 107 0.24 5.53 6.50
N PRO A 108 1.50 5.86 6.17
CA PRO A 108 2.60 5.91 7.13
C PRO A 108 2.37 6.89 8.29
N PHE A 109 1.70 8.01 8.05
CA PHE A 109 1.38 8.99 9.09
C PHE A 109 0.29 8.44 10.02
N PHE A 110 -0.70 7.74 9.48
CA PHE A 110 -1.69 7.03 10.29
C PHE A 110 -1.05 5.86 11.08
N VAL A 111 -0.04 5.18 10.53
CA VAL A 111 0.74 4.18 11.30
C VAL A 111 1.33 4.80 12.55
N MET A 112 1.96 5.97 12.47
CA MET A 112 2.53 6.65 13.63
C MET A 112 1.46 7.00 14.67
N ILE A 113 0.29 7.48 14.24
CA ILE A 113 -0.84 7.78 15.15
C ILE A 113 -1.31 6.50 15.85
N PHE A 114 -1.55 5.42 15.11
CA PHE A 114 -2.05 4.18 15.68
C PHE A 114 -0.99 3.43 16.51
N ALA A 115 0.28 3.52 16.15
CA ALA A 115 1.36 2.98 16.99
C ALA A 115 1.42 3.69 18.34
N ALA A 116 1.25 5.01 18.35
CA ALA A 116 1.17 5.75 19.61
C ALA A 116 -0.07 5.38 20.44
N LEU A 117 -1.24 5.28 19.82
CA LEU A 117 -2.50 5.01 20.51
C LEU A 117 -2.63 3.56 21.01
N LEU A 118 -2.19 2.59 20.20
CA LEU A 118 -2.42 1.16 20.45
C LEU A 118 -1.21 0.43 21.04
N LEU A 119 0.00 0.88 20.71
CA LEU A 119 1.25 0.24 21.16
C LEU A 119 1.98 1.06 22.23
N GLY A 120 1.48 2.26 22.56
CA GLY A 120 2.08 3.14 23.56
C GLY A 120 3.40 3.78 23.10
N GLU A 121 3.66 3.81 21.78
CA GLU A 121 4.86 4.45 21.23
C GLU A 121 4.78 5.97 21.41
N LYS A 122 5.89 6.60 21.77
CA LYS A 122 5.94 8.06 21.95
C LYS A 122 6.03 8.75 20.58
N LEU A 123 5.08 9.65 20.32
CA LEU A 123 5.14 10.55 19.17
C LEU A 123 6.11 11.70 19.47
N GLU A 124 7.17 11.77 18.71
CA GLU A 124 8.10 12.89 18.79
C GLU A 124 7.52 14.16 18.16
N LYS A 125 7.99 15.33 18.61
CA LYS A 125 7.47 16.63 18.12
C LYS A 125 7.56 16.77 16.59
N HIS A 126 8.65 16.29 16.00
CA HIS A 126 8.82 16.33 14.54
C HIS A 126 7.82 15.44 13.80
N SER A 127 7.44 14.30 14.37
CA SER A 127 6.41 13.41 13.79
C SER A 127 5.04 14.08 13.83
N ILE A 128 4.71 14.79 14.91
CA ILE A 128 3.45 15.56 14.99
C ILE A 128 3.39 16.65 13.91
N VAL A 129 4.49 17.40 13.72
CA VAL A 129 4.57 18.42 12.65
C VAL A 129 4.40 17.79 11.28
N ALA A 130 5.04 16.65 11.02
CA ALA A 130 4.92 15.92 9.75
C ALA A 130 3.48 15.43 9.51
N ILE A 131 2.79 14.93 10.53
CA ILE A 131 1.38 14.52 10.45
C ILE A 131 0.50 15.72 10.07
N ILE A 132 0.65 16.86 10.74
CA ILE A 132 -0.13 18.07 10.44
C ILE A 132 0.11 18.53 9.01
N LEU A 133 1.38 18.63 8.58
CA LEU A 133 1.71 19.03 7.21
C LEU A 133 1.15 18.06 6.17
N SER A 134 1.20 16.76 6.44
CA SER A 134 0.65 15.76 5.51
C SER A 134 -0.88 15.86 5.39
N ILE A 135 -1.59 16.17 6.48
CA ILE A 135 -3.04 16.42 6.46
C ILE A 135 -3.35 17.68 5.64
N LEU A 136 -2.59 18.76 5.81
CA LEU A 136 -2.76 19.96 5.00
C LEU A 136 -2.51 19.68 3.51
N GLY A 137 -1.44 18.95 3.18
CA GLY A 137 -1.18 18.50 1.81
C GLY A 137 -2.32 17.65 1.24
N MET A 138 -2.89 16.74 2.05
CA MET A 138 -4.05 15.94 1.67
C MET A 138 -5.26 16.82 1.33
N LEU A 139 -5.56 17.83 2.12
CA LEU A 139 -6.70 18.72 1.86
C LEU A 139 -6.57 19.43 0.50
N LEU A 140 -5.35 19.77 0.08
CA LEU A 140 -5.09 20.34 -1.25
C LEU A 140 -5.29 19.31 -2.37
N VAL A 141 -4.97 18.03 -2.14
CA VAL A 141 -5.20 16.96 -3.12
C VAL A 141 -6.68 16.62 -3.22
N VAL A 142 -7.35 16.46 -2.07
CA VAL A 142 -8.77 16.06 -2.00
C VAL A 142 -9.69 17.19 -2.48
N LYS A 143 -9.33 18.47 -2.25
CA LYS A 143 -10.12 19.65 -2.62
C LYS A 143 -11.58 19.50 -2.19
N PRO A 144 -11.88 19.51 -0.90
CA PRO A 144 -13.20 19.19 -0.41
C PRO A 144 -14.26 20.07 -1.06
N LYS A 145 -15.13 19.43 -1.85
CA LYS A 145 -16.37 19.99 -2.39
C LYS A 145 -17.50 19.23 -1.72
N PHE A 146 -18.42 19.94 -1.10
CA PHE A 146 -19.54 19.30 -0.39
C PHE A 146 -20.62 18.80 -1.35
N ASP A 147 -20.19 18.01 -2.36
CA ASP A 147 -21.04 17.36 -3.36
C ASP A 147 -20.68 15.86 -3.50
N GLY A 148 -21.48 15.11 -4.25
CA GLY A 148 -21.26 13.67 -4.46
C GLY A 148 -19.94 13.31 -5.15
N SER A 149 -19.24 14.27 -5.76
CA SER A 149 -17.94 14.06 -6.41
C SER A 149 -16.81 13.79 -5.40
N MET A 150 -17.04 14.05 -4.12
CA MET A 150 -16.09 13.85 -3.03
C MET A 150 -15.99 12.39 -2.56
N VAL A 151 -16.97 11.54 -2.86
CA VAL A 151 -17.03 10.16 -2.35
C VAL A 151 -15.75 9.36 -2.63
N PRO A 152 -15.18 9.34 -3.87
CA PRO A 152 -13.95 8.60 -4.12
C PRO A 152 -12.77 9.07 -3.28
N SER A 153 -12.65 10.38 -3.04
CA SER A 153 -11.59 10.96 -2.20
C SER A 153 -11.74 10.57 -0.73
N LEU A 154 -12.97 10.59 -0.20
CA LEU A 154 -13.25 10.13 1.17
C LEU A 154 -12.97 8.65 1.34
N VAL A 155 -13.35 7.83 0.35
CA VAL A 155 -13.02 6.40 0.33
C VAL A 155 -11.51 6.19 0.30
N ALA A 156 -10.76 6.98 -0.49
CA ALA A 156 -9.30 6.92 -0.52
C ALA A 156 -8.67 7.23 0.86
N VAL A 157 -9.18 8.27 1.55
CA VAL A 157 -8.73 8.64 2.91
C VAL A 157 -9.05 7.52 3.90
N ALA A 158 -10.29 6.97 3.88
CA ALA A 158 -10.66 5.83 4.72
C ALA A 158 -9.76 4.61 4.45
N GLY A 159 -9.39 4.40 3.18
CA GLY A 159 -8.41 3.40 2.77
C GLY A 159 -7.02 3.62 3.39
N ALA A 160 -6.52 4.86 3.38
CA ALA A 160 -5.23 5.21 3.99
C ALA A 160 -5.24 5.04 5.51
N VAL A 161 -6.33 5.42 6.18
CA VAL A 161 -6.54 5.20 7.63
C VAL A 161 -6.52 3.70 7.95
N SER A 162 -7.32 2.91 7.21
CA SER A 162 -7.40 1.45 7.40
C SER A 162 -6.06 0.77 7.13
N ALA A 163 -5.34 1.19 6.07
CA ALA A 163 -4.00 0.69 5.79
C ALA A 163 -3.01 1.03 6.93
N GLY A 164 -3.09 2.25 7.48
CA GLY A 164 -2.30 2.66 8.64
C GLY A 164 -2.55 1.77 9.87
N LEU A 165 -3.82 1.51 10.18
CA LEU A 165 -4.21 0.62 11.27
C LEU A 165 -3.74 -0.83 11.03
N ALA A 166 -3.86 -1.32 9.79
CA ALA A 166 -3.36 -2.64 9.42
C ALA A 166 -1.85 -2.78 9.63
N MET A 167 -1.07 -1.74 9.31
CA MET A 167 0.38 -1.75 9.49
C MET A 167 0.78 -1.60 10.96
N ALA A 168 0.02 -0.86 11.77
CA ALA A 168 0.20 -0.82 13.22
C ALA A 168 -0.03 -2.22 13.85
N MET A 169 -1.07 -2.95 13.40
CA MET A 169 -1.30 -4.34 13.80
C MET A 169 -0.16 -5.27 13.35
N LEU A 170 0.41 -5.05 12.16
CA LEU A 170 1.59 -5.78 11.70
C LEU A 170 2.79 -5.56 12.61
N SER A 171 3.01 -4.33 13.07
CA SER A 171 4.07 -4.01 14.05
C SER A 171 3.83 -4.74 15.38
N ALA A 172 2.57 -4.84 15.83
CA ALA A 172 2.20 -5.57 17.04
C ALA A 172 2.48 -7.08 16.94
N VAL A 173 2.33 -7.70 15.77
CA VAL A 173 2.76 -9.09 15.51
C VAL A 173 4.27 -9.22 15.71
N GLY A 174 5.02 -8.20 15.32
CA GLY A 174 6.47 -8.16 15.42
C GLY A 174 7.16 -9.33 14.72
N LYS A 175 8.22 -9.86 15.36
CA LYS A 175 9.01 -10.99 14.84
C LYS A 175 8.39 -12.38 15.13
N LYS A 176 7.22 -12.44 15.78
CA LYS A 176 6.58 -13.71 16.17
C LYS A 176 6.16 -14.56 14.99
N VAL A 177 5.75 -13.91 13.89
CA VAL A 177 5.29 -14.58 12.66
C VAL A 177 6.02 -14.00 11.46
N ARG A 178 6.39 -14.85 10.53
CA ARG A 178 7.09 -14.43 9.31
C ARG A 178 6.17 -13.67 8.36
N GLY A 179 6.78 -12.75 7.62
CA GLY A 179 6.06 -11.89 6.67
C GLY A 179 5.30 -12.67 5.59
N GLU A 180 5.92 -13.75 5.06
CA GLU A 180 5.32 -14.60 4.02
C GLU A 180 4.03 -15.26 4.51
N VAL A 181 4.02 -15.72 5.76
CA VAL A 181 2.84 -16.33 6.41
C VAL A 181 1.75 -15.27 6.62
N ILE A 182 2.11 -14.08 7.09
CA ILE A 182 1.15 -12.97 7.29
C ILE A 182 0.51 -12.57 5.95
N ILE A 183 1.31 -12.49 4.88
CA ILE A 183 0.80 -12.16 3.54
C ILE A 183 -0.13 -13.26 3.02
N LEU A 184 0.19 -14.54 3.26
CA LEU A 184 -0.66 -15.67 2.89
C LEU A 184 -2.02 -15.59 3.62
N TYR A 185 -2.01 -15.40 4.95
CA TYR A 185 -3.25 -15.24 5.74
C TYR A 185 -4.09 -14.07 5.25
N PHE A 186 -3.44 -12.93 4.98
CA PHE A 186 -4.09 -11.75 4.44
C PHE A 186 -4.74 -12.02 3.07
N GLY A 187 -4.02 -12.72 2.18
CA GLY A 187 -4.52 -13.07 0.86
C GLY A 187 -5.74 -14.02 0.93
N ILE A 188 -5.65 -15.07 1.75
CA ILE A 188 -6.77 -16.01 1.98
C ILE A 188 -7.96 -15.28 2.60
N PHE A 189 -7.75 -14.52 3.68
CA PHE A 189 -8.82 -13.76 4.34
C PHE A 189 -9.51 -12.81 3.35
N SER A 190 -8.75 -12.03 2.59
CA SER A 190 -9.30 -11.06 1.65
C SER A 190 -10.07 -11.71 0.52
N THR A 191 -9.58 -12.85 0.01
CA THR A 191 -10.29 -13.63 -1.01
C THR A 191 -11.62 -14.13 -0.47
N LEU A 192 -11.64 -14.73 0.71
CA LEU A 192 -12.87 -15.22 1.34
C LEU A 192 -13.84 -14.08 1.66
N ALA A 193 -13.34 -12.94 2.14
CA ALA A 193 -14.16 -11.78 2.46
C ALA A 193 -14.79 -11.12 1.22
N CYS A 194 -14.24 -11.33 0.03
CA CYS A 194 -14.85 -10.87 -1.23
C CYS A 194 -16.05 -11.71 -1.67
N PHE A 195 -16.11 -12.99 -1.31
CA PHE A 195 -17.12 -13.94 -1.82
C PHE A 195 -18.56 -13.45 -1.68
N PRO A 196 -19.02 -12.94 -0.51
CA PRO A 196 -20.40 -12.45 -0.36
C PRO A 196 -20.76 -11.32 -1.34
N PHE A 197 -19.78 -10.50 -1.73
CA PHE A 197 -19.97 -9.37 -2.64
C PHE A 197 -19.92 -9.74 -4.11
N LEU A 198 -19.40 -10.94 -4.42
CA LEU A 198 -19.35 -11.48 -5.78
C LEU A 198 -20.62 -12.25 -6.14
N VAL A 199 -21.32 -12.78 -5.14
CA VAL A 199 -22.58 -13.50 -5.39
C VAL A 199 -23.61 -12.54 -6.01
N GLY A 200 -24.02 -12.84 -7.24
CA GLY A 200 -24.95 -12.01 -8.01
C GLY A 200 -24.34 -10.78 -8.70
N ASN A 201 -23.08 -10.43 -8.41
CA ASN A 201 -22.38 -9.28 -9.01
C ASN A 201 -21.13 -9.67 -9.80
N PHE A 202 -20.87 -10.96 -9.96
CA PHE A 202 -19.71 -11.42 -10.73
C PHE A 202 -19.94 -11.16 -12.22
N VAL A 203 -18.98 -10.51 -12.86
CA VAL A 203 -18.97 -10.24 -14.28
C VAL A 203 -17.94 -11.17 -14.94
N ILE A 204 -18.36 -11.96 -15.91
CA ILE A 204 -17.43 -12.86 -16.62
C ILE A 204 -16.46 -11.99 -17.43
N PRO A 205 -15.17 -11.94 -17.04
CA PRO A 205 -14.20 -11.10 -17.73
C PRO A 205 -13.89 -11.67 -19.11
N ASN A 206 -13.72 -10.80 -20.11
CA ASN A 206 -13.22 -11.19 -21.41
C ASN A 206 -11.71 -11.48 -21.38
N GLY A 207 -11.15 -12.00 -22.51
CA GLY A 207 -9.74 -12.41 -22.56
C GLY A 207 -8.75 -11.29 -22.20
N THR A 208 -9.01 -10.06 -22.64
CA THR A 208 -8.17 -8.88 -22.33
C THR A 208 -8.29 -8.50 -20.84
N GLU A 209 -9.48 -8.56 -20.30
CA GLU A 209 -9.73 -8.29 -18.87
C GLU A 209 -9.07 -9.34 -17.97
N ILE A 210 -9.12 -10.64 -18.36
CA ILE A 210 -8.40 -11.70 -17.63
C ILE A 210 -6.90 -11.40 -17.61
N LEU A 211 -6.31 -11.02 -18.74
CA LEU A 211 -4.90 -10.66 -18.80
C LEU A 211 -4.59 -9.48 -17.87
N ASN A 212 -5.40 -8.42 -17.90
CA ASN A 212 -5.21 -7.27 -17.02
C ASN A 212 -5.39 -7.63 -15.54
N LEU A 213 -6.37 -8.47 -15.19
CA LEU A 213 -6.57 -8.98 -13.83
C LEU A 213 -5.35 -9.79 -13.33
N LEU A 214 -4.78 -10.64 -14.18
CA LEU A 214 -3.54 -11.35 -13.86
C LEU A 214 -2.37 -10.39 -13.67
N MET A 215 -2.27 -9.36 -14.53
CA MET A 215 -1.23 -8.34 -14.43
C MET A 215 -1.35 -7.47 -13.17
N ILE A 216 -2.55 -7.27 -12.61
CA ILE A 216 -2.73 -6.69 -11.27
C ILE A 216 -1.97 -7.54 -10.23
N GLY A 217 -2.20 -8.85 -10.24
CA GLY A 217 -1.55 -9.78 -9.30
C GLY A 217 -0.03 -9.87 -9.50
N VAL A 218 0.44 -9.95 -10.74
CA VAL A 218 1.86 -10.00 -11.09
C VAL A 218 2.56 -8.71 -10.66
N SER A 219 2.00 -7.55 -11.00
CA SER A 219 2.57 -6.24 -10.60
C SER A 219 2.60 -6.10 -9.08
N ALA A 220 1.53 -6.49 -8.39
CA ALA A 220 1.51 -6.52 -6.93
C ALA A 220 2.57 -7.47 -6.36
N GLY A 221 2.78 -8.64 -6.98
CA GLY A 221 3.80 -9.62 -6.59
C GLY A 221 5.22 -9.07 -6.70
N PHE A 222 5.58 -8.47 -7.85
CA PHE A 222 6.88 -7.81 -8.02
C PHE A 222 7.03 -6.61 -7.08
N GLY A 223 5.98 -5.79 -6.92
CA GLY A 223 5.98 -4.68 -5.96
C GLY A 223 6.30 -5.16 -4.55
N GLN A 224 5.64 -6.22 -4.10
CA GLN A 224 5.87 -6.82 -2.77
C GLN A 224 7.24 -7.49 -2.65
N PHE A 225 7.72 -8.14 -3.70
CA PHE A 225 9.05 -8.74 -3.73
C PHE A 225 10.14 -7.70 -3.55
N PHE A 226 10.12 -6.63 -4.36
CA PHE A 226 11.10 -5.54 -4.25
C PHE A 226 10.98 -4.76 -2.95
N LEU A 227 9.75 -4.57 -2.42
CA LEU A 227 9.52 -3.99 -1.10
C LEU A 227 10.24 -4.78 0.00
N THR A 228 10.11 -6.09 -0.04
CA THR A 228 10.75 -6.98 0.93
C THR A 228 12.27 -6.93 0.81
N LEU A 229 12.83 -6.93 -0.42
CA LEU A 229 14.26 -6.77 -0.64
C LEU A 229 14.78 -5.42 -0.14
N ALA A 230 14.01 -4.34 -0.37
CA ALA A 230 14.34 -3.02 0.11
C ALA A 230 14.52 -3.01 1.64
N TYR A 231 13.52 -3.45 2.37
CA TYR A 231 13.58 -3.47 3.83
C TYR A 231 14.60 -4.46 4.42
N LYS A 232 14.97 -5.49 3.68
CA LYS A 232 16.10 -6.38 4.05
C LYS A 232 17.47 -5.74 3.83
N SER A 233 17.56 -4.71 2.97
CA SER A 233 18.84 -4.11 2.56
C SER A 233 19.30 -2.93 3.43
N GLY A 234 18.49 -2.45 4.38
CA GLY A 234 18.86 -1.34 5.24
C GLY A 234 17.81 -1.02 6.30
N LYS A 235 18.03 0.06 7.05
CA LYS A 235 17.09 0.52 8.06
C LYS A 235 15.77 0.95 7.40
N ALA A 236 14.66 0.52 7.96
CA ALA A 236 13.32 0.83 7.44
C ALA A 236 13.07 2.35 7.36
N SER A 237 13.54 3.11 8.36
CA SER A 237 13.46 4.57 8.40
C SER A 237 14.18 5.26 7.23
N GLU A 238 15.34 4.71 6.80
CA GLU A 238 16.13 5.28 5.69
C GLU A 238 15.53 4.96 4.32
N ILE A 239 14.83 3.84 4.20
CA ILE A 239 14.32 3.31 2.92
C ILE A 239 12.90 3.79 2.65
N ALA A 240 12.08 3.96 3.69
CA ALA A 240 10.66 4.29 3.56
C ALA A 240 10.38 5.56 2.74
N ILE A 241 11.27 6.56 2.79
CA ILE A 241 11.11 7.81 2.02
C ILE A 241 11.04 7.57 0.51
N TYR A 242 11.80 6.58 -0.01
CA TYR A 242 11.81 6.27 -1.44
C TYR A 242 10.49 5.65 -1.92
N ASN A 243 9.62 5.19 -1.02
CA ASN A 243 8.27 4.72 -1.36
C ASN A 243 7.37 5.84 -1.90
N PHE A 244 7.67 7.10 -1.61
CA PHE A 244 6.95 8.25 -2.16
C PHE A 244 7.22 8.46 -3.66
N SER A 245 8.26 7.82 -4.24
CA SER A 245 8.48 7.81 -5.68
C SER A 245 7.28 7.25 -6.47
N GLN A 246 6.40 6.48 -5.84
CA GLN A 246 5.16 6.02 -6.47
C GLN A 246 4.27 7.18 -6.91
N ILE A 247 4.23 8.30 -6.18
CA ILE A 247 3.47 9.50 -6.58
C ILE A 247 4.02 10.02 -7.91
N ILE A 248 5.35 10.09 -8.04
CA ILE A 248 6.02 10.56 -9.25
C ILE A 248 5.67 9.64 -10.43
N PHE A 249 5.83 8.31 -10.28
CA PHE A 249 5.43 7.36 -11.33
C PHE A 249 3.96 7.47 -11.68
N SER A 250 3.08 7.69 -10.69
CA SER A 250 1.64 7.84 -10.91
C SER A 250 1.28 9.09 -11.70
N ILE A 251 2.00 10.20 -11.50
CA ILE A 251 1.83 11.43 -12.30
C ILE A 251 2.19 11.15 -13.76
N PHE A 252 3.37 10.56 -14.02
CA PHE A 252 3.80 10.24 -15.39
C PHE A 252 2.86 9.24 -16.07
N ILE A 253 2.51 8.16 -15.38
CA ILE A 253 1.61 7.13 -15.90
C ILE A 253 0.23 7.73 -16.20
N GLY A 254 -0.34 8.50 -15.26
CA GLY A 254 -1.62 9.17 -15.45
C GLY A 254 -1.62 10.09 -16.67
N TYR A 255 -0.57 10.89 -16.83
CA TYR A 255 -0.44 11.80 -17.95
C TYR A 255 -0.30 11.06 -19.30
N PHE A 256 0.65 10.11 -19.40
CA PHE A 256 0.95 9.47 -20.69
C PHE A 256 -0.05 8.41 -21.12
N LEU A 257 -0.62 7.62 -20.18
CA LEU A 257 -1.52 6.53 -20.52
C LEU A 257 -3.00 6.90 -20.45
N PHE A 258 -3.37 7.86 -19.61
CA PHE A 258 -4.77 8.20 -19.36
C PHE A 258 -5.10 9.67 -19.66
N SER A 259 -4.12 10.45 -20.17
CA SER A 259 -4.28 11.89 -20.42
C SER A 259 -4.77 12.67 -19.20
N GLU A 260 -4.47 12.15 -17.99
CA GLU A 260 -4.84 12.78 -16.72
C GLU A 260 -3.96 14.02 -16.49
N LYS A 261 -4.58 15.17 -16.30
CA LYS A 261 -3.87 16.41 -15.95
C LYS A 261 -4.00 16.65 -14.45
N THR A 262 -2.89 16.53 -13.74
CA THR A 262 -2.84 16.92 -12.32
C THR A 262 -2.72 18.44 -12.26
N ASP A 263 -3.66 19.10 -11.60
CA ASP A 263 -3.62 20.57 -11.45
C ASP A 263 -2.60 21.03 -10.41
N LEU A 264 -2.26 22.33 -10.46
CA LEU A 264 -1.24 22.93 -9.60
C LEU A 264 -1.53 22.80 -8.11
N ILE A 265 -2.81 22.81 -7.70
CA ILE A 265 -3.19 22.69 -6.29
C ILE A 265 -2.88 21.27 -5.80
N SER A 266 -3.26 20.23 -6.57
CA SER A 266 -2.91 18.85 -6.26
C SER A 266 -1.39 18.63 -6.25
N LEU A 267 -0.65 19.16 -7.23
CA LEU A 267 0.81 19.07 -7.27
C LEU A 267 1.44 19.71 -6.01
N THR A 268 0.94 20.86 -5.58
CA THR A 268 1.38 21.51 -4.34
C THR A 268 1.10 20.63 -3.13
N GLY A 269 -0.11 20.05 -3.04
CA GLY A 269 -0.46 19.10 -1.98
C GLY A 269 0.45 17.86 -1.94
N MET A 270 0.74 17.27 -3.09
CA MET A 270 1.66 16.13 -3.22
C MET A 270 3.10 16.50 -2.79
N ALA A 271 3.56 17.69 -3.18
CA ALA A 271 4.87 18.20 -2.76
C ALA A 271 4.94 18.36 -1.23
N ILE A 272 3.90 18.92 -0.60
CA ILE A 272 3.81 19.05 0.86
C ILE A 272 3.86 17.68 1.55
N ILE A 273 3.12 16.67 1.03
CA ILE A 273 3.14 15.30 1.59
C ILE A 273 4.55 14.69 1.50
N ILE A 274 5.22 14.83 0.36
CA ILE A 274 6.58 14.31 0.17
C ILE A 274 7.58 15.05 1.08
N LEU A 275 7.48 16.37 1.17
CA LEU A 275 8.36 17.19 2.01
C LEU A 275 8.14 16.92 3.50
N SER A 276 6.91 16.69 3.93
CA SER A 276 6.59 16.32 5.32
C SER A 276 7.20 14.96 5.68
N ALA A 277 7.11 13.98 4.77
CA ALA A 277 7.75 12.69 4.95
C ALA A 277 9.28 12.79 5.01
N TYR A 278 9.88 13.60 4.12
CA TYR A 278 11.32 13.86 4.13
C TYR A 278 11.77 14.56 5.41
N TYR A 279 11.01 15.55 5.88
CA TYR A 279 11.28 16.24 7.14
C TYR A 279 11.27 15.26 8.33
N ASN A 280 10.25 14.42 8.43
CA ASN A 280 10.15 13.40 9.47
C ASN A 280 11.33 12.43 9.41
N TYR A 281 11.66 11.93 8.22
CA TYR A 281 12.79 11.05 7.98
C TYR A 281 14.12 11.65 8.43
N LYS A 282 14.41 12.90 8.01
CA LYS A 282 15.67 13.58 8.35
C LYS A 282 15.82 13.79 9.86
N ARG A 283 14.72 14.12 10.54
CA ARG A 283 14.74 14.31 11.99
C ARG A 283 14.87 13.00 12.76
N SER A 284 14.21 11.94 12.34
CA SER A 284 14.37 10.60 12.93
C SER A 284 15.82 10.13 12.97
N ILE A 285 16.59 10.35 11.90
CA ILE A 285 18.00 9.94 11.83
C ILE A 285 18.91 10.75 12.79
N VAL A 286 18.55 11.99 13.08
CA VAL A 286 19.35 12.86 13.98
C VAL A 286 19.15 12.50 15.45
N TYR A 287 18.04 11.86 15.80
CA TYR A 287 17.69 11.51 17.18
C TYR A 287 17.95 10.03 17.53
N ASP A 288 18.21 9.15 16.52
CA ASP A 288 18.76 7.79 16.68
C ASP A 288 20.30 7.81 16.73
#